data_a21d828ae637d6dec8c750531c66e23e
#
_entry.id   a21d828ae637d6dec8c750531c66e23e
#
_cell.length_a   1.000
_cell.length_b   1.000
_cell.length_c   1.000
_cell.angle_alpha   90.00
_cell.angle_beta   90.00
_cell.angle_gamma   90.00
#
_symmetry.space_group_name_H-M   'P 1'
#
loop_
_entity.id
_entity.type
_entity.pdbx_description
1 polymer ?
#
loop_
_entity_poly.entity_id
_entity_poly.type
_entity_poly.pdbx_seq_one_letter_code
_entity_poly.pdbx_strand_id
1 'polypeptide(L)'
;MSKKIIFTNGLIDLAQPRLGTKVIFKTDDFFASANRIISPLPAIFKDGLFDKNGKWMDGWESRRKRTKGHDYIILKLGKPGSIKKVDVD
;
A
#
# COMPACT_ATOMS: atom_id res chain seq x y z
N MET A 1 6.44 -7.66 -3.43
CA MET A 1 5.75 -6.83 -3.02
C MET A 1 4.44 -6.43 -3.50
N SER A 2 4.15 -5.39 -4.08
CA SER A 2 2.79 -5.00 -4.16
C SER A 2 1.94 -6.08 -4.79
N LYS A 3 0.71 -6.08 -4.43
CA LYS A 3 -0.23 -7.05 -4.86
C LYS A 3 -0.92 -6.59 -6.12
N LYS A 4 -0.97 -7.46 -7.05
CA LYS A 4 -1.74 -7.27 -8.22
C LYS A 4 -3.19 -7.62 -7.98
N ILE A 5 -4.06 -6.77 -8.42
CA ILE A 5 -5.49 -7.01 -8.29
C ILE A 5 -5.98 -7.86 -9.45
N ILE A 6 -6.58 -8.96 -9.13
CA ILE A 6 -7.15 -9.86 -10.09
C ILE A 6 -8.61 -10.02 -9.76
N PHE A 7 -9.45 -9.85 -10.75
CA PHE A 7 -10.87 -10.03 -10.55
C PHE A 7 -11.20 -11.50 -10.61
N THR A 8 -11.28 -12.11 -9.44
CA THR A 8 -11.72 -13.48 -9.34
C THR A 8 -13.01 -13.50 -8.57
N ASN A 9 -13.93 -14.35 -8.99
CA ASN A 9 -15.21 -14.50 -8.30
C ASN A 9 -15.99 -13.19 -8.16
N GLY A 10 -15.79 -12.28 -9.09
CA GLY A 10 -16.53 -11.00 -9.08
C GLY A 10 -16.09 -10.03 -8.00
N LEU A 11 -14.98 -10.26 -7.33
CA LEU A 11 -14.49 -9.35 -6.31
C LEU A 11 -13.85 -8.13 -6.94
N ILE A 12 -14.05 -6.98 -6.31
CA ILE A 12 -13.49 -5.71 -6.73
C ILE A 12 -12.53 -5.24 -5.67
N ASP A 13 -11.39 -4.72 -6.09
CA ASP A 13 -10.43 -4.12 -5.17
C ASP A 13 -10.93 -2.76 -4.70
N LEU A 14 -11.46 -2.72 -3.48
CA LEU A 14 -11.93 -1.46 -2.91
C LEU A 14 -10.79 -0.53 -2.52
N ALA A 15 -9.57 -1.03 -2.42
CA ALA A 15 -8.42 -0.22 -2.03
C ALA A 15 -7.80 0.56 -3.18
N GLN A 16 -8.24 0.33 -4.42
CA GLN A 16 -7.62 1.02 -5.55
C GLN A 16 -7.94 2.51 -5.58
N PRO A 17 -6.96 3.36 -5.89
CA PRO A 17 -7.18 4.82 -5.91
C PRO A 17 -8.20 5.27 -6.94
N ARG A 18 -8.43 4.50 -7.99
CA ARG A 18 -9.44 4.82 -9.00
C ARG A 18 -10.82 5.00 -8.41
N LEU A 19 -11.11 4.32 -7.32
CA LEU A 19 -12.41 4.43 -6.66
C LEU A 19 -12.44 5.58 -5.67
N GLY A 20 -11.35 6.32 -5.54
CA GLY A 20 -11.26 7.41 -4.59
C GLY A 20 -10.65 7.03 -3.25
N THR A 21 -10.18 5.80 -3.12
CA THR A 21 -9.52 5.34 -1.89
C THR A 21 -8.20 6.08 -1.70
N LYS A 22 -7.92 6.45 -0.48
CA LYS A 22 -6.67 7.15 -0.15
C LYS A 22 -6.18 6.78 1.23
N VAL A 23 -4.86 6.92 1.40
CA VAL A 23 -4.23 6.82 2.71
C VAL A 23 -4.48 8.14 3.42
N ILE A 24 -5.19 8.09 4.54
CA ILE A 24 -5.48 9.30 5.31
C ILE A 24 -4.57 9.46 6.52
N PHE A 25 -3.88 8.41 6.90
CA PHE A 25 -2.92 8.47 8.00
C PHE A 25 -1.90 7.34 7.88
N LYS A 26 -0.67 7.64 8.26
CA LYS A 26 0.40 6.65 8.40
C LYS A 26 1.25 7.05 9.60
N THR A 27 1.82 6.07 10.26
CA THR A 27 2.73 6.33 11.36
C THR A 27 4.10 6.76 10.87
N ASP A 28 4.56 6.15 9.79
CA ASP A 28 5.84 6.50 9.19
C ASP A 28 5.94 5.91 7.79
N ASP A 29 6.46 6.68 6.84
CA ASP A 29 6.73 6.21 5.49
C ASP A 29 8.02 6.80 4.94
N PHE A 30 9.00 6.95 5.84
CA PHE A 30 10.27 7.62 5.53
C PHE A 30 10.97 7.01 4.31
N PHE A 31 11.03 5.69 4.21
CA PHE A 31 11.74 5.03 3.13
C PHE A 31 10.93 4.85 1.86
N ALA A 32 9.65 4.61 1.98
CA ALA A 32 8.79 4.49 0.82
C ALA A 32 7.37 4.90 1.17
N SER A 33 6.79 5.72 0.31
CA SER A 33 5.48 6.33 0.55
C SER A 33 4.40 5.31 0.84
N ALA A 34 3.58 5.59 1.85
CA ALA A 34 2.44 4.76 2.19
C ALA A 34 1.44 4.66 1.04
N ASN A 35 1.38 5.66 0.18
CA ASN A 35 0.45 5.64 -0.96
C ASN A 35 0.73 4.49 -1.92
N ARG A 36 1.92 3.95 -1.92
CA ARG A 36 2.27 2.83 -2.82
C ARG A 36 1.58 1.54 -2.44
N ILE A 37 1.10 1.41 -1.20
CA ILE A 37 0.47 0.17 -0.75
C ILE A 37 -0.85 -0.11 -1.46
N ILE A 38 -1.52 0.94 -1.94
CA ILE A 38 -2.81 0.78 -2.60
C ILE A 38 -2.72 0.81 -4.13
N SER A 39 -1.52 0.77 -4.68
CA SER A 39 -1.36 0.68 -6.12
C SER A 39 -1.93 -0.64 -6.63
N PRO A 40 -2.80 -0.61 -7.67
CA PRO A 40 -3.37 -1.83 -8.23
C PRO A 40 -2.43 -2.53 -9.19
N LEU A 41 -1.27 -1.94 -9.44
CA LEU A 41 -0.32 -2.48 -10.41
C LEU A 41 0.62 -3.48 -9.73
N PRO A 42 1.19 -4.42 -10.50
CA PRO A 42 2.21 -5.31 -9.96
C PRO A 42 3.39 -4.51 -9.44
N ALA A 43 4.08 -5.06 -8.47
CA ALA A 43 5.27 -4.43 -7.93
C ALA A 43 6.32 -4.26 -9.02
N ILE A 44 7.01 -3.13 -8.99
CA ILE A 44 8.06 -2.81 -9.96
C ILE A 44 9.40 -2.85 -9.24
N PHE A 45 10.30 -3.69 -9.76
CA PHE A 45 11.67 -3.73 -9.26
C PHE A 45 12.54 -2.86 -10.17
N LYS A 46 13.30 -1.97 -9.58
CA LYS A 46 14.20 -1.08 -10.31
C LYS A 46 15.58 -1.19 -9.70
N ASP A 47 16.41 -2.03 -10.32
CA ASP A 47 17.75 -2.26 -9.83
C ASP A 47 18.58 -0.98 -9.94
N GLY A 48 19.35 -0.68 -8.91
CA GLY A 48 20.23 0.48 -8.89
C GLY A 48 19.51 1.81 -8.72
N LEU A 49 18.19 1.83 -8.62
CA LEU A 49 17.45 3.05 -8.40
C LEU A 49 17.34 3.34 -6.91
N PHE A 50 17.45 4.62 -6.57
CA PHE A 50 17.25 5.06 -5.21
C PHE A 50 16.08 6.01 -5.14
N ASP A 51 15.32 5.89 -4.10
CA ASP A 51 14.29 6.85 -3.73
C ASP A 51 14.94 7.93 -2.85
N LYS A 52 14.14 8.87 -2.40
CA LYS A 52 14.63 10.00 -1.61
C LYS A 52 15.47 9.58 -0.42
N ASN A 53 15.09 8.52 0.28
CA ASN A 53 15.72 8.12 1.53
C ASN A 53 16.27 6.70 1.52
N GLY A 54 16.53 6.14 0.33
CA GLY A 54 17.09 4.81 0.27
C GLY A 54 16.85 4.14 -1.06
N LYS A 55 17.05 2.83 -1.11
CA LYS A 55 16.80 2.05 -2.31
C LYS A 55 15.33 2.11 -2.70
N TRP A 56 15.08 2.04 -3.99
CA TRP A 56 13.72 1.95 -4.51
C TRP A 56 13.03 0.71 -3.95
N MET A 57 11.85 0.93 -3.39
CA MET A 57 10.95 -0.13 -2.96
C MET A 57 9.55 0.22 -3.43
N ASP A 58 8.91 -0.69 -4.14
CA ASP A 58 7.54 -0.47 -4.58
C ASP A 58 6.59 -1.02 -3.54
N GLY A 59 6.14 -0.15 -2.68
CA GLY A 59 5.29 -0.48 -1.57
C GLY A 59 5.56 0.51 -0.45
N TRP A 60 4.93 0.30 0.67
CA TRP A 60 5.13 1.13 1.85
C TRP A 60 6.28 0.58 2.68
N GLU A 61 7.20 1.47 3.06
CA GLU A 61 8.29 1.10 3.95
C GLU A 61 8.52 2.17 5.01
N SER A 62 8.37 1.79 6.26
CA SER A 62 8.65 2.65 7.40
C SER A 62 10.08 2.46 7.89
N ARG A 63 10.51 3.33 8.82
CA ARG A 63 11.79 3.15 9.50
C ARG A 63 11.76 2.03 10.52
N ARG A 64 10.64 1.36 10.62
CA ARG A 64 10.40 0.30 11.59
C ARG A 64 10.44 0.83 13.03
N LYS A 65 9.29 0.82 13.67
CA LYS A 65 9.16 1.29 15.04
C LYS A 65 9.99 0.41 15.96
N ARG A 66 10.92 1.03 16.66
CA ARG A 66 11.83 0.30 17.55
C ARG A 66 11.44 0.40 19.03
N THR A 67 10.39 1.14 19.32
CA THR A 67 9.81 1.25 20.63
C THR A 67 8.57 0.38 20.70
N LYS A 68 7.94 0.32 21.85
CA LYS A 68 6.71 -0.45 22.01
C LYS A 68 5.65 0.05 21.05
N GLY A 69 4.95 -0.89 20.44
CA GLY A 69 3.90 -0.59 19.47
C GLY A 69 4.26 -1.12 18.08
N HIS A 70 3.60 -0.57 17.07
CA HIS A 70 3.78 -1.01 15.68
C HIS A 70 3.50 0.15 14.74
N ASP A 71 3.91 -0.02 13.49
CA ASP A 71 3.53 0.91 12.44
C ASP A 71 2.19 0.49 11.84
N TYR A 72 1.42 1.47 11.40
CA TYR A 72 0.13 1.20 10.77
C TYR A 72 -0.25 2.34 9.84
N ILE A 73 -1.20 2.05 8.97
CA ILE A 73 -1.80 3.06 8.10
C ILE A 73 -3.32 2.95 8.20
N ILE A 74 -3.98 4.03 7.82
CA ILE A 74 -5.44 4.06 7.76
C ILE A 74 -5.82 4.45 6.35
N LEU A 75 -6.66 3.63 5.74
CA LEU A 75 -7.20 3.89 4.41
C LEU A 75 -8.64 4.34 4.54
N LYS A 76 -9.00 5.33 3.73
CA LYS A 76 -10.40 5.69 3.57
C LYS A 76 -10.85 5.16 2.22
N LEU A 77 -11.77 4.23 2.22
CA LEU A 77 -12.28 3.65 0.99
C LEU A 77 -13.10 4.70 0.25
N GLY A 78 -12.94 4.76 -1.06
CA GLY A 78 -13.66 5.72 -1.88
C GLY A 78 -15.11 5.34 -2.14
N LYS A 79 -15.42 4.04 -2.03
CA LYS A 79 -16.76 3.52 -2.24
C LYS A 79 -17.13 2.59 -1.11
N PRO A 80 -18.41 2.56 -0.72
CA PRO A 80 -18.86 1.59 0.27
C PRO A 80 -18.90 0.19 -0.35
N GLY A 81 -18.75 -0.80 0.50
CA GLY A 81 -18.82 -2.19 0.05
C GLY A 81 -18.59 -3.14 1.21
N SER A 82 -18.85 -4.41 0.96
CA SER A 82 -18.57 -5.46 1.93
C SER A 82 -17.20 -6.03 1.67
N ILE A 83 -16.37 -6.10 2.70
CA ILE A 83 -15.03 -6.67 2.57
C ILE A 83 -15.15 -8.17 2.67
N LYS A 84 -14.78 -8.86 1.60
CA LYS A 84 -14.80 -10.33 1.54
C LYS A 84 -13.43 -10.92 1.74
N LYS A 85 -12.38 -10.17 1.39
CA LYS A 85 -11.04 -10.68 1.43
C LYS A 85 -10.07 -9.53 1.61
N VAL A 86 -9.02 -9.75 2.41
CA VAL A 86 -7.91 -8.82 2.52
C VAL A 86 -6.66 -9.57 2.08
N ASP A 87 -5.95 -9.00 1.12
CA ASP A 87 -4.74 -9.59 0.58
C ASP A 87 -3.60 -8.59 0.77
N VAL A 88 -2.63 -8.97 1.58
CA VAL A 88 -1.47 -8.12 1.89
C VAL A 88 -0.23 -8.80 1.33
N ASP A 89 0.46 -8.11 0.46
CA ASP A 89 1.67 -8.62 -0.18
C ASP A 89 2.92 -7.92 0.35
#